data_737b5f43c7a7a786d9f5fbaf00ece8d5
#
_entry.id   737b5f43c7a7a786d9f5fbaf00ece8d5
#
_cell.length_a   1.000
_cell.length_b   1.000
_cell.length_c   1.000
_cell.angle_alpha   90.00
_cell.angle_beta   90.00
_cell.angle_gamma   90.00
#
_symmetry.space_group_name_H-M   'P 1'
#
loop_
_entity.id
_entity.type
_entity.pdbx_description
1 polymer ?
#
loop_
_entity_poly.entity_id
_entity_poly.type
_entity_poly.pdbx_seq_one_letter_code
_entity_poly.pdbx_strand_id
1 'polypeptide(L)'
;QDYRKALKMDPENISLWHNLALCRMHEEEYAQARADLDTLIRISPRYTDAYLMRTEVSLKQKDTLQAMNDADKAIEMDRYNPDTWSSRGMLFLQRGKYKDAETDLTEAIRLSVRNAGVYINRALARYHQNNLRGAMSDYDLALDVDRNNFIGHYNRGLLRAQVGDDNRAIEDFDFVLKMEPDNLMARFNRGLLRDRTGDYPGAIEDYSAVLEEYPNFLAGYQYRAQARRKVGDLKGADADEFKVLKAQIEAQ
;
A
#
# COMPACT_ATOMS: atom_id res chain seq x y z
N GLN A 1 -12.55 -9.00 -28.05
CA GLN A 1 -12.96 -9.87 -29.20
C GLN A 1 -11.91 -9.88 -30.31
N ASP A 2 -11.24 -8.77 -30.60
CA ASP A 2 -10.36 -8.64 -31.77
C ASP A 2 -9.04 -9.44 -31.61
N TYR A 3 -8.43 -9.48 -30.41
CA TYR A 3 -7.25 -10.32 -30.16
C TYR A 3 -7.51 -11.80 -30.43
N ARG A 4 -8.69 -12.35 -30.05
CA ARG A 4 -9.03 -13.75 -30.32
C ARG A 4 -9.21 -14.06 -31.80
N LYS A 5 -9.69 -13.09 -32.60
CA LYS A 5 -9.78 -13.23 -34.05
C LYS A 5 -8.37 -13.22 -34.67
N ALA A 6 -7.52 -12.28 -34.24
CA ALA A 6 -6.15 -12.21 -34.73
C ALA A 6 -5.32 -13.47 -34.39
N LEU A 7 -5.51 -14.03 -33.18
CA LEU A 7 -4.85 -15.28 -32.77
C LEU A 7 -5.30 -16.52 -33.55
N LYS A 8 -6.46 -16.51 -34.21
CA LYS A 8 -6.83 -17.58 -35.16
C LYS A 8 -6.00 -17.54 -36.45
N MET A 9 -5.49 -16.36 -36.80
CA MET A 9 -4.66 -16.16 -37.98
C MET A 9 -3.17 -16.38 -37.67
N ASP A 10 -2.75 -16.00 -36.47
CA ASP A 10 -1.38 -16.13 -35.99
C ASP A 10 -1.37 -16.62 -34.51
N PRO A 11 -1.48 -17.94 -34.29
CA PRO A 11 -1.59 -18.53 -32.95
C PRO A 11 -0.32 -18.42 -32.09
N GLU A 12 0.83 -18.16 -32.70
CA GLU A 12 2.13 -18.06 -32.00
C GLU A 12 2.57 -16.60 -31.77
N ASN A 13 1.72 -15.63 -32.04
CA ASN A 13 2.05 -14.23 -31.88
C ASN A 13 2.15 -13.83 -30.40
N ILE A 14 3.37 -13.62 -29.95
CA ILE A 14 3.73 -13.26 -28.56
C ILE A 14 2.99 -11.99 -28.12
N SER A 15 3.00 -10.95 -28.96
CA SER A 15 2.39 -9.67 -28.63
C SER A 15 0.87 -9.76 -28.47
N LEU A 16 0.21 -10.60 -29.26
CA LEU A 16 -1.23 -10.81 -29.14
C LEU A 16 -1.60 -11.53 -27.83
N TRP A 17 -0.84 -12.57 -27.47
CA TRP A 17 -1.05 -13.26 -26.20
C TRP A 17 -0.76 -12.35 -24.99
N HIS A 18 0.33 -11.58 -25.04
CA HIS A 18 0.67 -10.60 -24.00
C HIS A 18 -0.49 -9.61 -23.80
N ASN A 19 -0.93 -8.96 -24.88
CA ASN A 19 -2.01 -7.95 -24.79
C ASN A 19 -3.35 -8.56 -24.36
N LEU A 20 -3.66 -9.79 -24.79
CA LEU A 20 -4.88 -10.48 -24.35
C LEU A 20 -4.84 -10.78 -22.85
N ALA A 21 -3.71 -11.29 -22.37
CA ALA A 21 -3.53 -11.52 -20.92
C ALA A 21 -3.65 -10.23 -20.12
N LEU A 22 -3.03 -9.14 -20.61
CA LEU A 22 -3.11 -7.82 -19.95
C LEU A 22 -4.55 -7.31 -19.89
N CYS A 23 -5.33 -7.40 -21.01
CA CYS A 23 -6.73 -7.04 -21.01
C CYS A 23 -7.53 -7.84 -19.97
N ARG A 24 -7.31 -9.16 -19.89
CA ARG A 24 -7.99 -10.02 -18.92
C ARG A 24 -7.61 -9.72 -17.47
N MET A 25 -6.37 -9.34 -17.23
CA MET A 25 -5.94 -8.88 -15.90
C MET A 25 -6.69 -7.59 -15.51
N HIS A 26 -6.87 -6.65 -16.43
CA HIS A 26 -7.66 -5.44 -16.20
C HIS A 26 -9.16 -5.72 -15.99
N GLU A 27 -9.69 -6.75 -16.65
CA GLU A 27 -11.08 -7.20 -16.48
C GLU A 27 -11.24 -8.16 -15.28
N GLU A 28 -10.17 -8.35 -14.48
CA GLU A 28 -10.09 -9.26 -13.33
C GLU A 28 -10.40 -10.74 -13.67
N GLU A 29 -10.32 -11.11 -14.94
CA GLU A 29 -10.50 -12.47 -15.44
C GLU A 29 -9.22 -13.31 -15.21
N TYR A 30 -8.77 -13.41 -13.95
CA TYR A 30 -7.45 -13.97 -13.61
C TYR A 30 -7.24 -15.42 -14.04
N ALA A 31 -8.29 -16.25 -14.06
CA ALA A 31 -8.17 -17.64 -14.51
C ALA A 31 -7.85 -17.71 -16.02
N GLN A 32 -8.51 -16.88 -16.82
CA GLN A 32 -8.28 -16.81 -18.26
C GLN A 32 -6.92 -16.15 -18.57
N ALA A 33 -6.57 -15.08 -17.82
CA ALA A 33 -5.26 -14.43 -17.95
C ALA A 33 -4.13 -15.43 -17.69
N ARG A 34 -4.24 -16.29 -16.66
CA ARG A 34 -3.28 -17.35 -16.37
C ARG A 34 -3.13 -18.32 -17.53
N ALA A 35 -4.24 -18.79 -18.10
CA ALA A 35 -4.22 -19.71 -19.24
C ALA A 35 -3.52 -19.10 -20.48
N ASP A 36 -3.74 -17.81 -20.73
CA ASP A 36 -3.06 -17.10 -21.83
C ASP A 36 -1.56 -16.98 -21.56
N LEU A 37 -1.18 -16.66 -20.32
CA LEU A 37 0.23 -16.57 -19.90
C LEU A 37 0.92 -17.94 -19.94
N ASP A 38 0.24 -19.02 -19.57
CA ASP A 38 0.75 -20.39 -19.71
C ASP A 38 1.01 -20.72 -21.18
N THR A 39 0.14 -20.28 -22.08
CA THR A 39 0.32 -20.41 -23.51
C THR A 39 1.50 -19.58 -24.02
N LEU A 40 1.58 -18.33 -23.57
CA LEU A 40 2.68 -17.42 -23.93
C LEU A 40 4.04 -17.95 -23.48
N ILE A 41 4.15 -18.49 -22.26
CA ILE A 41 5.37 -19.11 -21.73
C ILE A 41 5.73 -20.38 -22.52
N ARG A 42 4.75 -21.16 -22.95
CA ARG A 42 4.98 -22.34 -23.80
C ARG A 42 5.53 -21.97 -25.18
N ILE A 43 5.02 -20.88 -25.79
CA ILE A 43 5.48 -20.37 -27.08
C ILE A 43 6.85 -19.71 -26.95
N SER A 44 7.04 -18.91 -25.90
CA SER A 44 8.27 -18.17 -25.65
C SER A 44 8.74 -18.35 -24.20
N PRO A 45 9.45 -19.44 -23.87
CA PRO A 45 9.88 -19.78 -22.50
C PRO A 45 10.86 -18.76 -21.87
N ARG A 46 11.43 -17.86 -22.67
CA ARG A 46 12.38 -16.83 -22.21
C ARG A 46 11.77 -15.43 -22.18
N TYR A 47 10.48 -15.33 -22.35
CA TYR A 47 9.79 -14.03 -22.30
C TYR A 47 9.51 -13.63 -20.85
N THR A 48 10.40 -12.84 -20.27
CA THR A 48 10.41 -12.47 -18.84
C THR A 48 9.10 -11.84 -18.38
N ASP A 49 8.50 -10.96 -19.19
CA ASP A 49 7.25 -10.27 -18.82
C ASP A 49 6.09 -11.25 -18.57
N ALA A 50 6.05 -12.39 -19.28
CA ALA A 50 5.01 -13.39 -19.04
C ALA A 50 5.10 -13.99 -17.62
N TYR A 51 6.30 -14.19 -17.09
CA TYR A 51 6.50 -14.64 -15.71
C TYR A 51 6.12 -13.55 -14.71
N LEU A 52 6.49 -12.29 -14.97
CA LEU A 52 6.11 -11.16 -14.12
C LEU A 52 4.58 -10.98 -14.06
N MET A 53 3.92 -11.02 -15.21
CA MET A 53 2.46 -10.94 -15.27
C MET A 53 1.81 -12.15 -14.57
N ARG A 54 2.34 -13.37 -14.74
CA ARG A 54 1.81 -14.58 -14.06
C ARG A 54 2.07 -14.54 -12.57
N THR A 55 3.16 -13.92 -12.11
CA THR A 55 3.41 -13.63 -10.69
C THR A 55 2.26 -12.78 -10.10
N GLU A 56 1.89 -11.70 -10.79
CA GLU A 56 0.77 -10.83 -10.36
C GLU A 56 -0.57 -11.57 -10.36
N VAL A 57 -0.89 -12.29 -11.42
CA VAL A 57 -2.11 -13.11 -11.51
C VAL A 57 -2.16 -14.14 -10.38
N SER A 58 -1.04 -14.83 -10.12
CA SER A 58 -0.95 -15.83 -9.04
C SER A 58 -1.18 -15.22 -7.66
N LEU A 59 -0.69 -14.00 -7.42
CA LEU A 59 -0.97 -13.25 -6.19
C LEU A 59 -2.46 -12.93 -6.02
N LYS A 60 -3.13 -12.48 -7.08
CA LYS A 60 -4.57 -12.22 -7.06
C LYS A 60 -5.37 -13.49 -6.79
N GLN A 61 -4.88 -14.64 -7.24
CA GLN A 61 -5.45 -15.97 -6.98
C GLN A 61 -5.00 -16.58 -5.63
N LYS A 62 -4.18 -15.87 -4.83
CA LYS A 62 -3.61 -16.34 -3.57
C LYS A 62 -2.69 -17.58 -3.72
N ASP A 63 -2.20 -17.85 -4.93
CA ASP A 63 -1.22 -18.89 -5.22
C ASP A 63 0.21 -18.35 -5.03
N THR A 64 0.59 -18.19 -3.77
CA THR A 64 1.88 -17.58 -3.40
C THR A 64 3.07 -18.46 -3.79
N LEU A 65 2.88 -19.78 -3.92
CA LEU A 65 3.93 -20.71 -4.36
C LEU A 65 4.26 -20.49 -5.83
N GLN A 66 3.25 -20.47 -6.70
CA GLN A 66 3.45 -20.21 -8.12
C GLN A 66 4.02 -18.80 -8.34
N ALA A 67 3.52 -17.80 -7.62
CA ALA A 67 4.06 -16.44 -7.71
C ALA A 67 5.57 -16.40 -7.41
N MET A 68 6.03 -17.10 -6.38
CA MET A 68 7.46 -17.15 -6.03
C MET A 68 8.28 -17.87 -7.10
N ASN A 69 7.78 -19.00 -7.59
CA ASN A 69 8.46 -19.77 -8.66
C ASN A 69 8.61 -18.93 -9.93
N ASP A 70 7.59 -18.17 -10.31
CA ASP A 70 7.63 -17.31 -11.49
C ASP A 70 8.57 -16.12 -11.29
N ALA A 71 8.58 -15.50 -10.11
CA ALA A 71 9.51 -14.41 -9.80
C ALA A 71 10.98 -14.90 -9.85
N ASP A 72 11.27 -16.10 -9.32
CA ASP A 72 12.59 -16.72 -9.42
C ASP A 72 12.97 -16.97 -10.88
N LYS A 73 12.04 -17.48 -11.69
CA LYS A 73 12.25 -17.69 -13.13
C LYS A 73 12.48 -16.38 -13.89
N ALA A 74 11.74 -15.34 -13.57
CA ALA A 74 11.94 -14.02 -14.17
C ALA A 74 13.38 -13.52 -13.93
N ILE A 75 13.91 -13.66 -12.71
CA ILE A 75 15.31 -13.28 -12.39
C ILE A 75 16.31 -14.17 -13.13
N GLU A 76 16.07 -15.49 -13.24
CA GLU A 76 16.93 -16.39 -14.03
C GLU A 76 16.99 -15.99 -15.51
N MET A 77 15.87 -15.50 -16.07
CA MET A 77 15.79 -15.09 -17.48
C MET A 77 16.42 -13.73 -17.73
N ASP A 78 16.18 -12.77 -16.85
CA ASP A 78 16.73 -11.43 -16.97
C ASP A 78 17.06 -10.82 -15.60
N ARG A 79 18.27 -11.10 -15.15
CA ARG A 79 18.80 -10.59 -13.87
C ARG A 79 19.10 -9.08 -13.89
N TYR A 80 19.10 -8.45 -15.05
CA TYR A 80 19.36 -7.01 -15.20
C TYR A 80 18.08 -6.19 -15.31
N ASN A 81 16.94 -6.86 -15.40
CA ASN A 81 15.64 -6.21 -15.34
C ASN A 81 15.27 -5.90 -13.88
N PRO A 82 15.15 -4.62 -13.49
CA PRO A 82 14.84 -4.23 -12.12
C PRO A 82 13.46 -4.71 -11.66
N ASP A 83 12.50 -4.88 -12.58
CA ASP A 83 11.13 -5.27 -12.23
C ASP A 83 11.08 -6.73 -11.72
N THR A 84 12.01 -7.60 -12.13
CA THR A 84 12.10 -8.98 -11.64
C THR A 84 12.46 -8.99 -10.14
N TRP A 85 13.42 -8.19 -9.72
CA TRP A 85 13.84 -8.06 -8.35
C TRP A 85 12.78 -7.36 -7.50
N SER A 86 12.17 -6.30 -8.04
CA SER A 86 11.08 -5.59 -7.37
C SER A 86 9.89 -6.50 -7.09
N SER A 87 9.50 -7.31 -8.07
CA SER A 87 8.40 -8.27 -7.96
C SER A 87 8.66 -9.31 -6.85
N ARG A 88 9.85 -9.92 -6.81
CA ARG A 88 10.19 -10.89 -5.76
C ARG A 88 10.36 -10.21 -4.39
N GLY A 89 10.91 -9.02 -4.34
CA GLY A 89 11.00 -8.23 -3.12
C GLY A 89 9.63 -7.94 -2.49
N MET A 90 8.61 -7.63 -3.30
CA MET A 90 7.24 -7.48 -2.84
C MET A 90 6.66 -8.80 -2.29
N LEU A 91 6.94 -9.93 -2.91
CA LEU A 91 6.54 -11.25 -2.41
C LEU A 91 7.17 -11.55 -1.04
N PHE A 92 8.44 -11.22 -0.86
CA PHE A 92 9.11 -11.36 0.42
C PHE A 92 8.50 -10.46 1.50
N LEU A 93 8.12 -9.22 1.16
CA LEU A 93 7.39 -8.33 2.08
C LEU A 93 6.08 -8.95 2.57
N GLN A 94 5.25 -9.45 1.63
CA GLN A 94 3.97 -10.08 1.96
C GLN A 94 4.13 -11.32 2.85
N ARG A 95 5.28 -12.00 2.77
CA ARG A 95 5.62 -13.17 3.58
C ARG A 95 6.34 -12.83 4.89
N GLY A 96 6.53 -11.56 5.20
CA GLY A 96 7.25 -11.09 6.38
C GLY A 96 8.76 -11.35 6.35
N LYS A 97 9.32 -11.70 5.17
CA LYS A 97 10.76 -11.91 4.97
C LYS A 97 11.45 -10.57 4.65
N TYR A 98 11.47 -9.69 5.62
CA TYR A 98 11.87 -8.30 5.42
C TYR A 98 13.32 -8.11 4.98
N LYS A 99 14.25 -8.97 5.45
CA LYS A 99 15.66 -8.90 5.05
C LYS A 99 15.86 -9.30 3.58
N ASP A 100 15.17 -10.35 3.14
CA ASP A 100 15.22 -10.80 1.75
C ASP A 100 14.56 -9.74 0.84
N ALA A 101 13.45 -9.15 1.28
CA ALA A 101 12.78 -8.06 0.60
C ALA A 101 13.70 -6.85 0.43
N GLU A 102 14.38 -6.40 1.50
CA GLU A 102 15.33 -5.28 1.42
C GLU A 102 16.47 -5.57 0.44
N THR A 103 16.97 -6.80 0.41
CA THR A 103 18.04 -7.22 -0.52
C THR A 103 17.58 -7.10 -1.96
N ASP A 104 16.45 -7.69 -2.31
CA ASP A 104 15.93 -7.66 -3.68
C ASP A 104 15.55 -6.25 -4.12
N LEU A 105 14.86 -5.47 -3.27
CA LEU A 105 14.50 -4.08 -3.58
C LEU A 105 15.73 -3.17 -3.70
N THR A 106 16.81 -3.46 -2.99
CA THR A 106 18.09 -2.74 -3.15
C THR A 106 18.71 -3.05 -4.49
N GLU A 107 18.66 -4.31 -4.95
CA GLU A 107 19.13 -4.68 -6.27
C GLU A 107 18.30 -4.04 -7.39
N ALA A 108 16.97 -4.00 -7.25
CA ALA A 108 16.09 -3.29 -8.17
C ALA A 108 16.49 -1.80 -8.29
N ILE A 109 16.74 -1.13 -7.17
CA ILE A 109 17.18 0.27 -7.15
C ILE A 109 18.56 0.45 -7.80
N ARG A 110 19.50 -0.45 -7.53
CA ARG A 110 20.85 -0.44 -8.14
C ARG A 110 20.80 -0.55 -9.66
N LEU A 111 19.85 -1.31 -10.20
CA LEU A 111 19.61 -1.50 -11.62
C LEU A 111 18.90 -0.31 -12.31
N SER A 112 18.65 0.76 -11.60
CA SER A 112 18.10 2.01 -12.15
C SER A 112 16.58 2.14 -12.16
N VAL A 113 15.94 1.82 -11.05
CA VAL A 113 14.51 2.12 -10.92
C VAL A 113 14.31 3.46 -10.26
N ARG A 114 13.91 4.46 -11.03
CA ARG A 114 13.26 5.67 -10.48
C ARG A 114 11.77 5.42 -10.32
N ASN A 115 11.41 4.53 -9.40
CA ASN A 115 10.02 4.17 -9.11
C ASN A 115 9.76 4.37 -7.61
N ALA A 116 8.86 5.29 -7.27
CA ALA A 116 8.51 5.61 -5.89
C ALA A 116 8.05 4.37 -5.10
N GLY A 117 7.30 3.46 -5.74
CA GLY A 117 6.81 2.24 -5.11
C GLY A 117 7.93 1.31 -4.62
N VAL A 118 9.05 1.22 -5.33
CA VAL A 118 10.20 0.39 -4.92
C VAL A 118 10.85 0.95 -3.66
N TYR A 119 11.02 2.28 -3.58
CA TYR A 119 11.53 2.94 -2.36
C TYR A 119 10.55 2.76 -1.19
N ILE A 120 9.24 2.91 -1.40
CA ILE A 120 8.21 2.70 -0.37
C ILE A 120 8.27 1.27 0.15
N ASN A 121 8.36 0.28 -0.72
CA ASN A 121 8.45 -1.12 -0.33
C ASN A 121 9.74 -1.42 0.45
N ARG A 122 10.88 -0.84 0.05
CA ARG A 122 12.12 -0.98 0.82
C ARG A 122 12.05 -0.26 2.17
N ALA A 123 11.40 0.90 2.23
CA ALA A 123 11.11 1.59 3.49
C ALA A 123 10.30 0.71 4.45
N LEU A 124 9.24 0.04 3.95
CA LEU A 124 8.45 -0.91 4.74
C LEU A 124 9.30 -2.08 5.24
N ALA A 125 10.16 -2.66 4.38
CA ALA A 125 11.06 -3.72 4.79
C ALA A 125 12.00 -3.27 5.92
N ARG A 126 12.57 -2.08 5.80
CA ARG A 126 13.45 -1.47 6.82
C ARG A 126 12.71 -1.12 8.10
N TYR A 127 11.50 -0.60 7.98
CA TYR A 127 10.65 -0.30 9.14
C TYR A 127 10.40 -1.54 9.99
N HIS A 128 10.01 -2.64 9.38
CA HIS A 128 9.78 -3.91 10.08
C HIS A 128 11.05 -4.54 10.67
N GLN A 129 12.22 -4.14 10.19
CA GLN A 129 13.52 -4.49 10.77
C GLN A 129 13.98 -3.50 11.86
N ASN A 130 13.12 -2.55 12.26
CA ASN A 130 13.43 -1.46 13.19
C ASN A 130 14.55 -0.51 12.69
N ASN A 131 14.83 -0.49 11.38
CA ASN A 131 15.71 0.48 10.76
C ASN A 131 14.93 1.74 10.38
N LEU A 132 14.46 2.48 11.39
CA LEU A 132 13.60 3.65 11.20
C LEU A 132 14.27 4.76 10.40
N ARG A 133 15.60 4.96 10.59
CA ARG A 133 16.37 5.96 9.83
C ARG A 133 16.44 5.62 8.34
N GLY A 134 16.71 4.35 8.03
CA GLY A 134 16.74 3.87 6.65
C GLY A 134 15.36 3.95 5.98
N ALA A 135 14.30 3.62 6.72
CA ALA A 135 12.92 3.75 6.24
C ALA A 135 12.56 5.21 5.93
N MET A 136 12.90 6.15 6.83
CA MET A 136 12.67 7.58 6.60
C MET A 136 13.35 8.08 5.33
N SER A 137 14.63 7.74 5.16
CA SER A 137 15.39 8.09 3.96
C SER A 137 14.75 7.55 2.67
N ASP A 138 14.23 6.32 2.70
CA ASP A 138 13.58 5.74 1.52
C ASP A 138 12.22 6.40 1.23
N TYR A 139 11.43 6.79 2.24
CA TYR A 139 10.22 7.57 2.01
C TYR A 139 10.52 8.95 1.41
N ASP A 140 11.59 9.62 1.87
CA ASP A 140 12.02 10.89 1.28
C ASP A 140 12.43 10.70 -0.18
N LEU A 141 13.21 9.67 -0.53
CA LEU A 141 13.57 9.32 -1.90
C LEU A 141 12.35 8.99 -2.77
N ALA A 142 11.38 8.27 -2.21
CA ALA A 142 10.12 7.99 -2.92
C ALA A 142 9.38 9.27 -3.30
N LEU A 143 9.32 10.25 -2.39
CA LEU A 143 8.65 11.52 -2.60
C LEU A 143 9.47 12.50 -3.45
N ASP A 144 10.78 12.32 -3.55
CA ASP A 144 11.62 13.02 -4.54
C ASP A 144 11.34 12.51 -5.97
N VAL A 145 11.00 11.23 -6.11
CA VAL A 145 10.61 10.61 -7.40
C VAL A 145 9.19 10.99 -7.78
N ASP A 146 8.26 10.88 -6.85
CA ASP A 146 6.84 11.19 -7.04
C ASP A 146 6.30 11.98 -5.84
N ARG A 147 6.32 13.31 -5.97
CA ARG A 147 5.89 14.25 -4.92
C ARG A 147 4.41 14.13 -4.56
N ASN A 148 3.61 13.56 -5.44
CA ASN A 148 2.18 13.41 -5.24
C ASN A 148 1.79 12.01 -4.72
N ASN A 149 2.75 11.18 -4.38
CA ASN A 149 2.51 9.83 -3.90
C ASN A 149 1.89 9.85 -2.50
N PHE A 150 0.58 9.73 -2.43
CA PHE A 150 -0.15 9.78 -1.16
C PHE A 150 0.22 8.61 -0.22
N ILE A 151 0.57 7.42 -0.75
CA ILE A 151 1.03 6.28 0.05
C ILE A 151 2.37 6.60 0.71
N GLY A 152 3.28 7.25 -0.03
CA GLY A 152 4.56 7.72 0.49
C GLY A 152 4.39 8.72 1.64
N HIS A 153 3.54 9.74 1.45
CA HIS A 153 3.19 10.69 2.50
C HIS A 153 2.53 10.02 3.70
N TYR A 154 1.55 9.16 3.49
CA TYR A 154 0.86 8.46 4.56
C TYR A 154 1.83 7.66 5.44
N ASN A 155 2.66 6.82 4.83
CA ASN A 155 3.61 5.97 5.55
C ASN A 155 4.73 6.79 6.23
N ARG A 156 5.21 7.88 5.57
CA ARG A 156 6.18 8.80 6.19
C ARG A 156 5.56 9.53 7.38
N GLY A 157 4.31 9.95 7.27
CA GLY A 157 3.54 10.56 8.35
C GLY A 157 3.42 9.63 9.57
N LEU A 158 3.09 8.36 9.35
CA LEU A 158 3.07 7.35 10.43
C LEU A 158 4.44 7.19 11.09
N LEU A 159 5.51 7.12 10.30
CA LEU A 159 6.87 6.99 10.83
C LEU A 159 7.31 8.25 11.60
N ARG A 160 7.01 9.45 11.11
CA ARG A 160 7.25 10.72 11.79
C ARG A 160 6.51 10.80 13.13
N ALA A 161 5.24 10.39 13.15
CA ALA A 161 4.43 10.31 14.37
C ALA A 161 5.06 9.37 15.41
N GLN A 162 5.61 8.24 14.97
CA GLN A 162 6.27 7.27 15.83
C GLN A 162 7.58 7.80 16.42
N VAL A 163 8.34 8.59 15.68
CA VAL A 163 9.60 9.18 16.17
C VAL A 163 9.41 10.53 16.87
N GLY A 164 8.16 10.99 17.04
CA GLY A 164 7.82 12.22 17.75
C GLY A 164 7.91 13.51 16.92
N ASP A 165 8.03 13.41 15.60
CA ASP A 165 8.03 14.56 14.70
C ASP A 165 6.60 14.90 14.25
N ASP A 166 5.78 15.27 15.26
CA ASP A 166 4.33 15.41 15.14
C ASP A 166 3.90 16.45 14.11
N ASN A 167 4.58 17.60 14.10
CA ASN A 167 4.21 18.70 13.19
C ASN A 167 4.39 18.29 11.73
N ARG A 168 5.54 17.67 11.38
CA ARG A 168 5.74 17.19 10.02
C ARG A 168 4.89 15.98 9.68
N ALA A 169 4.49 15.17 10.67
CA ALA A 169 3.52 14.11 10.45
C ALA A 169 2.13 14.67 10.10
N ILE A 170 1.70 15.76 10.75
CA ILE A 170 0.46 16.48 10.42
C ILE A 170 0.52 17.01 8.97
N GLU A 171 1.64 17.62 8.54
CA GLU A 171 1.83 18.09 7.17
C GLU A 171 1.68 16.95 6.14
N ASP A 172 2.23 15.78 6.43
CA ASP A 172 2.09 14.60 5.55
C ASP A 172 0.62 14.13 5.49
N PHE A 173 -0.11 14.08 6.60
CA PHE A 173 -1.54 13.72 6.59
C PHE A 173 -2.40 14.81 5.95
N ASP A 174 -2.06 16.09 6.10
CA ASP A 174 -2.72 17.19 5.38
C ASP A 174 -2.61 17.00 3.87
N PHE A 175 -1.43 16.60 3.39
CA PHE A 175 -1.24 16.29 1.99
C PHE A 175 -2.10 15.10 1.54
N VAL A 176 -2.13 14.01 2.31
CA VAL A 176 -2.98 12.85 2.02
C VAL A 176 -4.44 13.27 1.92
N LEU A 177 -4.95 14.04 2.89
CA LEU A 177 -6.34 14.48 2.95
C LEU A 177 -6.70 15.51 1.86
N LYS A 178 -5.71 16.22 1.31
CA LYS A 178 -5.91 17.07 0.13
C LYS A 178 -6.14 16.24 -1.14
N MET A 179 -5.44 15.10 -1.26
CA MET A 179 -5.54 14.20 -2.42
C MET A 179 -6.72 13.23 -2.29
N GLU A 180 -6.96 12.75 -1.08
CA GLU A 180 -8.00 11.80 -0.70
C GLU A 180 -8.78 12.33 0.52
N PRO A 181 -9.75 13.23 0.32
CA PRO A 181 -10.51 13.85 1.42
C PRO A 181 -11.25 12.85 2.31
N ASP A 182 -11.61 11.70 1.75
CA ASP A 182 -12.36 10.63 2.42
C ASP A 182 -11.45 9.60 3.10
N ASN A 183 -10.13 9.85 3.17
CA ASN A 183 -9.20 8.95 3.84
C ASN A 183 -9.33 9.09 5.37
N LEU A 184 -10.24 8.30 5.94
CA LEU A 184 -10.58 8.36 7.36
C LEU A 184 -9.42 7.95 8.28
N MET A 185 -8.54 7.05 7.81
CA MET A 185 -7.35 6.68 8.59
C MET A 185 -6.36 7.83 8.70
N ALA A 186 -6.12 8.55 7.61
CA ALA A 186 -5.28 9.76 7.65
C ALA A 186 -5.89 10.83 8.54
N ARG A 187 -7.21 11.04 8.46
CA ARG A 187 -7.95 11.97 9.28
C ARG A 187 -7.87 11.63 10.76
N PHE A 188 -8.10 10.39 11.11
CA PHE A 188 -7.99 9.93 12.50
C PHE A 188 -6.58 10.09 13.06
N ASN A 189 -5.55 9.68 12.29
CA ASN A 189 -4.15 9.84 12.68
C ASN A 189 -3.76 11.32 12.84
N ARG A 190 -4.24 12.19 11.96
CA ARG A 190 -4.04 13.64 12.11
C ARG A 190 -4.70 14.16 13.37
N GLY A 191 -5.92 13.73 13.69
CA GLY A 191 -6.63 14.07 14.93
C GLY A 191 -5.83 13.68 16.17
N LEU A 192 -5.25 12.47 16.20
CA LEU A 192 -4.39 12.04 17.31
C LEU A 192 -3.14 12.93 17.47
N LEU A 193 -2.56 13.38 16.38
CA LEU A 193 -1.39 14.27 16.41
C LEU A 193 -1.76 15.69 16.85
N ARG A 194 -2.88 16.21 16.38
CA ARG A 194 -3.41 17.50 16.79
C ARG A 194 -3.73 17.54 18.30
N ASP A 195 -4.32 16.45 18.82
CA ASP A 195 -4.54 16.31 20.27
C ASP A 195 -3.20 16.30 21.02
N ARG A 196 -2.20 15.57 20.55
CA ARG A 196 -0.87 15.50 21.16
C ARG A 196 -0.11 16.83 21.10
N THR A 197 -0.32 17.63 20.06
CA THR A 197 0.30 18.97 19.90
C THR A 197 -0.51 20.10 20.51
N GLY A 198 -1.69 19.79 21.08
CA GLY A 198 -2.55 20.77 21.77
C GLY A 198 -3.57 21.50 20.90
N ASP A 199 -3.66 21.15 19.61
CA ASP A 199 -4.75 21.61 18.72
C ASP A 199 -6.01 20.78 18.95
N TYR A 200 -6.59 20.92 20.15
CA TYR A 200 -7.79 20.18 20.53
C TYR A 200 -9.02 20.51 19.65
N PRO A 201 -9.26 21.78 19.22
CA PRO A 201 -10.35 22.05 18.29
C PRO A 201 -10.20 21.30 16.97
N GLY A 202 -9.02 21.32 16.35
CA GLY A 202 -8.75 20.59 15.12
C GLY A 202 -8.85 19.07 15.30
N ALA A 203 -8.43 18.53 16.46
CA ALA A 203 -8.62 17.12 16.78
C ALA A 203 -10.11 16.74 16.85
N ILE A 204 -10.93 17.58 17.51
CA ILE A 204 -12.39 17.37 17.60
C ILE A 204 -13.04 17.36 16.21
N GLU A 205 -12.63 18.26 15.31
CA GLU A 205 -13.10 18.28 13.93
C GLU A 205 -12.78 16.98 13.20
N ASP A 206 -11.50 16.52 13.28
CA ASP A 206 -11.05 15.30 12.64
C ASP A 206 -11.79 14.07 13.17
N TYR A 207 -11.93 13.93 14.49
CA TYR A 207 -12.68 12.83 15.10
C TYR A 207 -14.16 12.87 14.73
N SER A 208 -14.76 14.07 14.67
CA SER A 208 -16.17 14.22 14.32
C SER A 208 -16.46 13.76 12.90
N ALA A 209 -15.62 14.16 11.94
CA ALA A 209 -15.74 13.70 10.55
C ALA A 209 -15.58 12.17 10.43
N VAL A 210 -14.67 11.55 11.19
CA VAL A 210 -14.55 10.09 11.22
C VAL A 210 -15.81 9.44 11.79
N LEU A 211 -16.41 10.02 12.84
CA LEU A 211 -17.60 9.47 13.50
C LEU A 211 -18.90 9.70 12.73
N GLU A 212 -18.96 10.66 11.82
CA GLU A 212 -20.06 10.84 10.86
C GLU A 212 -20.15 9.63 9.92
N GLU A 213 -18.99 9.15 9.39
CA GLU A 213 -18.92 8.01 8.48
C GLU A 213 -18.95 6.67 9.22
N TYR A 214 -18.34 6.60 10.42
CA TYR A 214 -18.28 5.40 11.25
C TYR A 214 -18.86 5.63 12.64
N PRO A 215 -20.21 5.68 12.78
CA PRO A 215 -20.88 5.97 14.06
C PRO A 215 -20.63 4.92 15.15
N ASN A 216 -20.11 3.74 14.81
CA ASN A 216 -19.79 2.67 15.75
C ASN A 216 -18.31 2.61 16.15
N PHE A 217 -17.49 3.57 15.71
CA PHE A 217 -16.08 3.60 16.05
C PHE A 217 -15.84 4.13 17.47
N LEU A 218 -15.93 3.25 18.47
CA LEU A 218 -15.89 3.62 19.90
C LEU A 218 -14.62 4.37 20.30
N ALA A 219 -13.46 4.01 19.74
CA ALA A 219 -12.21 4.73 20.00
C ALA A 219 -12.29 6.21 19.58
N GLY A 220 -12.96 6.52 18.48
CA GLY A 220 -13.18 7.89 18.03
C GLY A 220 -13.94 8.73 19.06
N TYR A 221 -14.99 8.18 19.69
CA TYR A 221 -15.70 8.85 20.77
C TYR A 221 -14.81 9.07 22.00
N GLN A 222 -14.00 8.08 22.38
CA GLN A 222 -13.08 8.19 23.51
C GLN A 222 -12.09 9.34 23.33
N TYR A 223 -11.41 9.41 22.18
CA TYR A 223 -10.46 10.47 21.88
C TYR A 223 -11.14 11.82 21.75
N ARG A 224 -12.31 11.90 21.11
CA ARG A 224 -13.05 13.15 21.01
C ARG A 224 -13.52 13.66 22.38
N ALA A 225 -13.99 12.79 23.27
CA ALA A 225 -14.35 13.16 24.62
C ALA A 225 -13.16 13.75 25.39
N GLN A 226 -11.98 13.14 25.27
CA GLN A 226 -10.76 13.66 25.90
C GLN A 226 -10.41 15.06 25.38
N ALA A 227 -10.42 15.26 24.06
CA ALA A 227 -10.16 16.56 23.45
C ALA A 227 -11.22 17.61 23.86
N ARG A 228 -12.52 17.25 23.91
CA ARG A 228 -13.61 18.11 24.38
C ARG A 228 -13.43 18.55 25.83
N ARG A 229 -12.97 17.67 26.72
CA ARG A 229 -12.66 18.04 28.10
C ARG A 229 -11.55 19.08 28.17
N LYS A 230 -10.54 19.00 27.29
CA LYS A 230 -9.43 19.97 27.24
C LYS A 230 -9.87 21.36 26.81
N VAL A 231 -10.93 21.49 26.01
CA VAL A 231 -11.50 22.77 25.59
C VAL A 231 -12.69 23.21 26.47
N GLY A 232 -13.05 22.45 27.52
CA GLY A 232 -14.15 22.79 28.44
C GLY A 232 -15.55 22.40 27.95
N ASP A 233 -15.68 21.65 26.84
CA ASP A 233 -16.96 21.11 26.38
C ASP A 233 -17.30 19.81 27.15
N LEU A 234 -17.68 20.01 28.42
CA LEU A 234 -18.00 18.90 29.32
C LEU A 234 -19.26 18.14 28.86
N LYS A 235 -20.27 18.86 28.35
CA LYS A 235 -21.52 18.25 27.90
C LYS A 235 -21.26 17.32 26.67
N GLY A 236 -20.47 17.78 25.72
CA GLY A 236 -20.12 16.99 24.57
C GLY A 236 -19.26 15.80 24.96
N ALA A 237 -18.33 15.96 25.90
CA ALA A 237 -17.50 14.86 26.40
C ALA A 237 -18.35 13.78 27.09
N ASP A 238 -19.26 14.17 27.99
CA ASP A 238 -20.15 13.25 28.70
C ASP A 238 -21.07 12.48 27.72
N ALA A 239 -21.54 13.13 26.66
CA ALA A 239 -22.34 12.49 25.62
C ALA A 239 -21.55 11.43 24.84
N ASP A 240 -20.28 11.70 24.52
CA ASP A 240 -19.40 10.74 23.84
C ASP A 240 -19.06 9.55 24.76
N GLU A 241 -18.74 9.81 26.02
CA GLU A 241 -18.47 8.75 27.02
C GLU A 241 -19.67 7.86 27.26
N PHE A 242 -20.89 8.46 27.29
CA PHE A 242 -22.13 7.69 27.43
C PHE A 242 -22.34 6.73 26.24
N LYS A 243 -22.03 7.15 25.02
CA LYS A 243 -22.09 6.25 23.86
C LYS A 243 -21.15 5.06 24.00
N VAL A 244 -19.92 5.28 24.48
CA VAL A 244 -18.96 4.22 24.72
C VAL A 244 -19.45 3.25 25.78
N LEU A 245 -19.92 3.77 26.91
CA LEU A 245 -20.45 2.96 28.01
C LEU A 245 -21.66 2.12 27.59
N LYS A 246 -22.61 2.74 26.86
CA LYS A 246 -23.78 2.04 26.34
C LYS A 246 -23.39 0.85 25.46
N ALA A 247 -22.48 1.05 24.52
CA ALA A 247 -22.01 -0.01 23.63
C ALA A 247 -21.30 -1.14 24.39
N GLN A 248 -20.57 -0.83 25.47
CA GLN A 248 -19.93 -1.85 26.32
C GLN A 248 -20.94 -2.69 27.11
N ILE A 249 -22.05 -2.08 27.56
CA ILE A 249 -23.13 -2.80 28.26
C ILE A 249 -23.90 -3.70 27.29
N GLU A 250 -24.17 -3.26 26.07
CA GLU A 250 -24.88 -4.03 25.05
C GLU A 250 -24.08 -5.21 24.50
N ALA A 251 -22.75 -5.23 24.69
CA ALA A 251 -21.85 -6.30 24.25
C ALA A 251 -21.65 -7.42 25.32
N GLN A 252 -22.19 -7.25 26.52
CA GLN A 252 -22.17 -8.23 27.62
C GLN A 252 -23.44 -9.11 27.64
#